data_167a3396d79c83876f6f35aaa8bcda80
#
_entry.id   167a3396d79c83876f6f35aaa8bcda80
#
_cell.length_a   1.000
_cell.length_b   1.000
_cell.length_c   1.000
_cell.angle_alpha   90.00
_cell.angle_beta   90.00
_cell.angle_gamma   90.00
#
_symmetry.space_group_name_H-M   'P 1'
#
loop_
_entity.id
_entity.type
_entity.pdbx_description
1 polymer ?
#
loop_
_entity_poly.entity_id
_entity_poly.type
_entity_poly.pdbx_seq_one_letter_code
_entity_poly.pdbx_strand_id
1 'polypeptide(L)'
;MTATTRSAPPPPYAPPPLPPPLAPGARPAPGYEVLGHLVRTGWLDLYDAWSDERACRCVVKVLRPDRRDEDDLADRLLREGRWLRDFTHPHLVRGYETFDGPEPVVVLETLTGETLAHLVHRLRRRPAATDVAMLGVQLCSAVHYLHGRDLLHLDLKPSNVVVDRGHAKLLDLGLARPPGPVPPGVGTFSYLAPEQAAGGTLTTAVDVWGIGVTLYETATGEVPFERDRGRERERERDWSQDTDPRYPQLEEAAPPVAARRRLPRPLAAAVDGCLRPDPADRPTVGRLATALAALLPGYPPGSC
;
A
#
# COMPACT_ATOMS: atom_id res chain seq x y z
N MET A 1 -1.64 -40.07 -55.24
CA MET A 1 -2.24 -39.57 -54.01
C MET A 1 -1.11 -39.09 -53.09
N THR A 2 -0.79 -37.81 -53.16
CA THR A 2 0.30 -37.19 -52.40
C THR A 2 -0.29 -36.58 -51.09
N ALA A 3 0.09 -37.15 -49.95
CA ALA A 3 -0.32 -36.68 -48.66
C ALA A 3 0.42 -35.37 -48.30
N THR A 4 -0.31 -34.27 -48.19
CA THR A 4 0.22 -32.99 -47.73
C THR A 4 0.33 -33.01 -46.20
N THR A 5 1.54 -33.13 -45.69
CA THR A 5 1.84 -33.00 -44.25
C THR A 5 1.59 -31.57 -43.82
N ARG A 6 0.53 -31.30 -43.03
CA ARG A 6 0.32 -30.03 -42.35
C ARG A 6 1.37 -29.89 -41.23
N SER A 7 2.24 -28.91 -41.40
CA SER A 7 3.17 -28.48 -40.34
C SER A 7 2.37 -27.98 -39.13
N ALA A 8 2.74 -28.44 -37.94
CA ALA A 8 2.16 -27.96 -36.67
C ALA A 8 2.45 -26.45 -36.50
N PRO A 9 1.53 -25.68 -35.93
CA PRO A 9 1.79 -24.28 -35.61
C PRO A 9 2.96 -24.13 -34.63
N PRO A 10 3.77 -23.06 -34.78
CA PRO A 10 4.87 -22.83 -33.85
C PRO A 10 4.32 -22.70 -32.38
N PRO A 11 5.10 -23.13 -31.38
CA PRO A 11 4.68 -23.01 -29.98
C PRO A 11 4.42 -21.52 -29.66
N PRO A 12 3.47 -21.23 -28.74
CA PRO A 12 3.20 -19.86 -28.32
C PRO A 12 4.48 -19.21 -27.78
N TYR A 13 4.73 -17.96 -28.18
CA TYR A 13 5.89 -17.17 -27.78
C TYR A 13 5.91 -17.06 -26.24
N ALA A 14 6.85 -17.75 -25.61
CA ALA A 14 7.11 -17.58 -24.18
C ALA A 14 7.79 -16.20 -23.98
N PRO A 15 7.25 -15.32 -23.12
CA PRO A 15 7.92 -14.04 -22.84
C PRO A 15 9.34 -14.31 -22.32
N PRO A 16 10.30 -13.44 -22.62
CA PRO A 16 11.66 -13.60 -22.14
C PRO A 16 11.67 -13.65 -20.60
N PRO A 17 12.58 -14.44 -19.99
CA PRO A 17 12.68 -14.52 -18.55
C PRO A 17 12.98 -13.12 -17.98
N LEU A 18 12.35 -12.77 -16.86
CA LEU A 18 12.58 -11.50 -16.18
C LEU A 18 14.07 -11.38 -15.78
N PRO A 19 14.69 -10.20 -15.95
CA PRO A 19 16.06 -9.98 -15.53
C PRO A 19 16.23 -10.27 -14.02
N PRO A 20 17.34 -10.88 -13.59
CA PRO A 20 17.58 -11.14 -12.18
C PRO A 20 17.73 -9.83 -11.40
N PRO A 21 17.41 -9.82 -10.09
CA PRO A 21 17.74 -8.72 -9.19
C PRO A 21 19.24 -8.46 -9.13
N LEU A 22 19.64 -7.26 -8.66
CA LEU A 22 21.04 -6.93 -8.38
C LEU A 22 21.62 -7.92 -7.35
N ALA A 23 22.83 -8.40 -7.62
CA ALA A 23 23.55 -9.27 -6.70
C ALA A 23 24.10 -8.50 -5.48
N PRO A 24 24.32 -9.17 -4.34
CA PRO A 24 25.07 -8.60 -3.24
C PRO A 24 26.44 -8.04 -3.71
N GLY A 25 26.83 -6.90 -3.18
CA GLY A 25 28.01 -6.14 -3.59
C GLY A 25 27.78 -5.17 -4.76
N ALA A 26 26.66 -5.23 -5.46
CA ALA A 26 26.30 -4.23 -6.47
C ALA A 26 26.12 -2.83 -5.84
N ARG A 27 26.46 -1.78 -6.59
CA ARG A 27 26.34 -0.39 -6.15
C ARG A 27 25.36 0.38 -7.03
N PRO A 28 24.06 0.40 -6.68
CA PRO A 28 23.04 1.11 -7.46
C PRO A 28 23.18 2.62 -7.42
N ALA A 29 23.84 3.15 -6.39
CA ALA A 29 24.17 4.57 -6.26
C ALA A 29 25.51 4.74 -5.52
N PRO A 30 26.22 5.87 -5.68
CA PRO A 30 27.45 6.15 -4.95
C PRO A 30 27.25 6.05 -3.44
N GLY A 31 28.13 5.32 -2.74
CA GLY A 31 28.07 5.15 -1.29
C GLY A 31 27.01 4.14 -0.78
N TYR A 32 26.36 3.37 -1.68
CA TYR A 32 25.36 2.36 -1.32
C TYR A 32 25.70 1.02 -1.93
N GLU A 33 25.85 0.00 -1.08
CA GLU A 33 26.17 -1.38 -1.47
C GLU A 33 25.01 -2.32 -1.12
N VAL A 34 24.53 -3.08 -2.09
CA VAL A 34 23.48 -4.08 -1.91
C VAL A 34 23.96 -5.21 -1.01
N LEU A 35 23.25 -5.48 0.08
CA LEU A 35 23.44 -6.62 0.96
C LEU A 35 22.55 -7.81 0.56
N GLY A 36 21.35 -7.53 0.07
CA GLY A 36 20.41 -8.54 -0.37
C GLY A 36 19.16 -7.97 -1.01
N HIS A 37 18.48 -8.79 -1.80
CA HIS A 37 17.19 -8.46 -2.39
C HIS A 37 16.07 -8.71 -1.37
N LEU A 38 15.22 -7.72 -1.13
CA LEU A 38 14.11 -7.80 -0.19
C LEU A 38 12.81 -8.25 -0.88
N VAL A 39 12.41 -7.53 -1.93
CA VAL A 39 11.14 -7.79 -2.62
C VAL A 39 11.15 -7.21 -4.03
N ARG A 40 10.50 -7.92 -4.96
CA ARG A 40 10.17 -7.44 -6.30
C ARG A 40 8.68 -7.14 -6.38
N THR A 41 8.33 -5.93 -6.77
CA THR A 41 6.96 -5.50 -7.03
C THR A 41 6.66 -5.49 -8.54
N GLY A 42 5.50 -4.96 -8.94
CA GLY A 42 5.15 -4.82 -10.36
C GLY A 42 6.14 -3.99 -11.19
N TRP A 43 6.85 -3.04 -10.57
CA TRP A 43 7.72 -2.08 -11.25
C TRP A 43 9.03 -1.73 -10.51
N LEU A 44 9.17 -2.14 -9.23
CA LEU A 44 10.34 -1.87 -8.39
C LEU A 44 11.00 -3.16 -7.91
N ASP A 45 12.30 -3.06 -7.71
CA ASP A 45 13.08 -3.92 -6.82
C ASP A 45 13.50 -3.15 -5.58
N LEU A 46 13.32 -3.74 -4.41
CA LEU A 46 13.76 -3.20 -3.12
C LEU A 46 14.91 -4.04 -2.58
N TYR A 47 15.93 -3.36 -2.10
CA TYR A 47 17.14 -3.99 -1.57
C TYR A 47 17.43 -3.52 -0.15
N ASP A 48 17.91 -4.45 0.68
CA ASP A 48 18.68 -4.13 1.85
C ASP A 48 20.08 -3.71 1.41
N ALA A 49 20.55 -2.56 1.86
CA ALA A 49 21.82 -2.01 1.45
C ALA A 49 22.56 -1.39 2.64
N TRP A 50 23.89 -1.25 2.47
CA TRP A 50 24.76 -0.52 3.38
C TRP A 50 24.99 0.89 2.86
N SER A 51 24.88 1.87 3.75
CA SER A 51 25.28 3.26 3.48
C SER A 51 26.67 3.53 4.04
N ASP A 52 27.63 3.86 3.18
CA ASP A 52 29.01 4.17 3.60
C ASP A 52 29.05 5.43 4.47
N GLU A 53 28.29 6.49 4.09
CA GLU A 53 28.24 7.76 4.82
C GLU A 53 27.61 7.63 6.20
N ARG A 54 26.49 6.89 6.29
CA ARG A 54 25.72 6.75 7.54
C ARG A 54 26.19 5.60 8.41
N ALA A 55 27.09 4.76 7.90
CA ALA A 55 27.59 3.55 8.55
C ALA A 55 26.43 2.67 9.10
N CYS A 56 25.35 2.52 8.32
CA CYS A 56 24.17 1.75 8.71
C CYS A 56 23.46 1.12 7.52
N ARG A 57 22.55 0.20 7.81
CA ARG A 57 21.66 -0.37 6.81
C ARG A 57 20.60 0.63 6.38
N CYS A 58 20.22 0.56 5.13
CA CYS A 58 19.14 1.32 4.52
C CYS A 58 18.37 0.45 3.52
N VAL A 59 17.22 0.92 3.08
CA VAL A 59 16.46 0.30 2.00
C VAL A 59 16.66 1.13 0.73
N VAL A 60 17.00 0.44 -0.37
CA VAL A 60 17.16 1.06 -1.67
C VAL A 60 16.03 0.60 -2.59
N LYS A 61 15.30 1.56 -3.18
CA LYS A 61 14.30 1.32 -4.23
C LYS A 61 14.89 1.68 -5.58
N VAL A 62 14.78 0.78 -6.55
CA VAL A 62 15.16 1.01 -7.95
C VAL A 62 14.07 0.49 -8.88
N LEU A 63 14.00 1.00 -10.11
CA LEU A 63 13.16 0.41 -11.15
C LEU A 63 13.65 -1.00 -11.49
N ARG A 64 12.72 -1.90 -11.74
CA ARG A 64 13.05 -3.21 -12.31
C ARG A 64 13.75 -2.99 -13.66
N PRO A 65 14.75 -3.83 -14.01
CA PRO A 65 15.49 -3.67 -15.27
C PRO A 65 14.60 -3.69 -16.53
N ASP A 66 13.49 -4.45 -16.50
CA ASP A 66 12.52 -4.55 -17.59
C ASP A 66 11.51 -3.39 -17.64
N ARG A 67 11.63 -2.40 -16.72
CA ARG A 67 10.76 -1.22 -16.60
C ARG A 67 11.51 0.10 -16.67
N ARG A 68 12.81 0.07 -16.97
CA ARG A 68 13.66 1.27 -16.97
C ARG A 68 13.33 2.25 -18.08
N ASP A 69 12.78 1.76 -19.19
CA ASP A 69 12.40 2.58 -20.35
C ASP A 69 11.03 3.26 -20.19
N GLU A 70 10.37 3.10 -19.03
CA GLU A 70 9.08 3.73 -18.72
C GLU A 70 9.31 5.03 -17.92
N ASP A 71 9.43 6.16 -18.61
CA ASP A 71 9.71 7.49 -18.02
C ASP A 71 8.73 7.86 -16.90
N ASP A 72 7.46 7.53 -17.06
CA ASP A 72 6.41 7.78 -16.05
C ASP A 72 6.72 7.09 -14.72
N LEU A 73 7.34 5.90 -14.74
CA LEU A 73 7.71 5.16 -13.52
C LEU A 73 8.94 5.78 -12.85
N ALA A 74 9.90 6.28 -13.65
CA ALA A 74 11.06 7.01 -13.15
C ALA A 74 10.62 8.30 -12.44
N ASP A 75 9.78 9.10 -13.07
CA ASP A 75 9.22 10.31 -12.49
C ASP A 75 8.42 10.04 -11.20
N ARG A 76 7.66 8.95 -11.20
CA ARG A 76 6.90 8.50 -10.04
C ARG A 76 7.81 8.15 -8.87
N LEU A 77 8.88 7.38 -9.10
CA LEU A 77 9.86 7.01 -8.08
C LEU A 77 10.57 8.24 -7.51
N LEU A 78 11.04 9.13 -8.38
CA LEU A 78 11.73 10.36 -7.99
C LEU A 78 10.82 11.31 -7.19
N ARG A 79 9.54 11.42 -7.57
CA ARG A 79 8.56 12.22 -6.87
C ARG A 79 8.29 11.68 -5.46
N GLU A 80 8.10 10.37 -5.33
CA GLU A 80 7.98 9.70 -4.03
C GLU A 80 9.20 9.96 -3.15
N GLY A 81 10.41 9.77 -3.70
CA GLY A 81 11.66 9.98 -2.98
C GLY A 81 11.81 11.41 -2.45
N ARG A 82 11.46 12.42 -3.26
CA ARG A 82 11.47 13.83 -2.84
C ARG A 82 10.50 14.07 -1.69
N TRP A 83 9.27 13.58 -1.77
CA TRP A 83 8.29 13.73 -0.68
C TRP A 83 8.77 13.06 0.61
N LEU A 84 9.23 11.80 0.55
CA LEU A 84 9.69 11.07 1.74
C LEU A 84 10.93 11.69 2.38
N ARG A 85 11.79 12.37 1.60
CA ARG A 85 12.92 13.15 2.13
C ARG A 85 12.47 14.44 2.81
N ASP A 86 11.52 15.16 2.19
CA ASP A 86 11.07 16.47 2.66
C ASP A 86 10.04 16.38 3.79
N PHE A 87 9.32 15.26 3.88
CA PHE A 87 8.33 15.03 4.92
C PHE A 87 8.97 14.47 6.19
N THR A 88 8.64 15.06 7.32
CA THR A 88 9.10 14.59 8.63
C THR A 88 7.90 14.30 9.50
N HIS A 89 7.60 13.02 9.69
CA HIS A 89 6.49 12.57 10.51
C HIS A 89 6.82 11.20 11.16
N PRO A 90 6.50 10.98 12.46
CA PRO A 90 6.86 9.74 13.15
C PRO A 90 6.25 8.49 12.53
N HIS A 91 5.10 8.61 11.87
CA HIS A 91 4.37 7.51 11.22
C HIS A 91 4.51 7.49 9.69
N LEU A 92 5.50 8.16 9.12
CA LEU A 92 5.93 8.00 7.73
C LEU A 92 7.35 7.45 7.70
N VAL A 93 7.66 6.61 6.71
CA VAL A 93 9.04 6.18 6.46
C VAL A 93 9.90 7.39 6.05
N ARG A 94 11.13 7.45 6.54
CA ARG A 94 12.06 8.53 6.22
C ARG A 94 12.79 8.25 4.92
N GLY A 95 12.73 9.18 3.96
CA GLY A 95 13.63 9.22 2.82
C GLY A 95 14.97 9.86 3.21
N TYR A 96 16.08 9.24 2.83
CA TYR A 96 17.42 9.80 3.04
C TYR A 96 17.89 10.58 1.83
N GLU A 97 17.88 9.92 0.67
CA GLU A 97 18.41 10.48 -0.57
C GLU A 97 17.62 10.04 -1.78
N THR A 98 17.73 10.82 -2.84
CA THR A 98 17.17 10.51 -4.15
C THR A 98 18.22 10.83 -5.19
N PHE A 99 18.59 9.86 -6.00
CA PHE A 99 19.51 10.01 -7.12
C PHE A 99 18.70 10.08 -8.41
N ASP A 100 18.83 11.22 -9.08
CA ASP A 100 18.22 11.47 -10.39
C ASP A 100 19.23 11.12 -11.46
N GLY A 101 18.87 10.27 -12.42
CA GLY A 101 19.76 9.80 -13.47
C GLY A 101 19.09 8.73 -14.33
N PRO A 102 19.83 8.09 -15.27
CA PRO A 102 19.28 7.04 -16.12
C PRO A 102 18.67 5.85 -15.35
N GLU A 103 19.21 5.59 -14.17
CA GLU A 103 18.70 4.61 -13.22
C GLU A 103 18.35 5.30 -11.90
N PRO A 104 17.13 5.83 -11.74
CA PRO A 104 16.78 6.56 -10.53
C PRO A 104 16.76 5.64 -9.29
N VAL A 105 17.29 6.18 -8.18
CA VAL A 105 17.41 5.46 -6.91
C VAL A 105 16.82 6.28 -5.79
N VAL A 106 16.02 5.65 -4.94
CA VAL A 106 15.51 6.24 -3.69
C VAL A 106 16.03 5.44 -2.51
N VAL A 107 16.58 6.13 -1.53
CA VAL A 107 17.15 5.56 -0.31
C VAL A 107 16.30 5.92 0.88
N LEU A 108 15.88 4.90 1.63
CA LEU A 108 14.99 5.00 2.78
C LEU A 108 15.65 4.45 4.05
N GLU A 109 15.13 4.85 5.20
CA GLU A 109 15.48 4.21 6.47
C GLU A 109 15.14 2.71 6.45
N THR A 110 15.94 1.91 7.15
CA THR A 110 15.58 0.51 7.46
C THR A 110 14.63 0.48 8.65
N LEU A 111 13.53 -0.23 8.51
CA LEU A 111 12.58 -0.51 9.59
C LEU A 111 12.81 -1.93 10.10
N THR A 112 12.88 -2.08 11.42
CA THR A 112 13.17 -3.37 12.10
C THR A 112 11.90 -4.18 12.38
N GLY A 113 10.71 -3.60 12.16
CA GLY A 113 9.43 -4.25 12.35
C GLY A 113 9.02 -5.18 11.20
N GLU A 114 7.80 -5.69 11.30
CA GLU A 114 7.17 -6.50 10.26
C GLU A 114 6.07 -5.72 9.57
N THR A 115 5.76 -6.05 8.31
CA THR A 115 4.56 -5.48 7.68
C THR A 115 3.31 -5.94 8.43
N LEU A 116 2.35 -5.04 8.54
CA LEU A 116 1.06 -5.35 9.19
C LEU A 116 0.36 -6.54 8.52
N ALA A 117 0.49 -6.68 7.18
CA ALA A 117 0.00 -7.83 6.45
C ALA A 117 0.60 -9.14 6.97
N HIS A 118 1.93 -9.18 7.15
CA HIS A 118 2.60 -10.36 7.69
C HIS A 118 2.14 -10.64 9.13
N LEU A 119 2.03 -9.61 9.97
CA LEU A 119 1.54 -9.74 11.35
C LEU A 119 0.12 -10.31 11.38
N VAL A 120 -0.81 -9.79 10.58
CA VAL A 120 -2.21 -10.24 10.54
C VAL A 120 -2.30 -11.72 10.13
N HIS A 121 -1.49 -12.17 9.16
CA HIS A 121 -1.50 -13.56 8.71
C HIS A 121 -0.79 -14.51 9.69
N ARG A 122 0.29 -14.05 10.35
CA ARG A 122 1.09 -14.88 11.27
C ARG A 122 0.45 -15.05 12.64
N LEU A 123 -0.27 -14.03 13.13
CA LEU A 123 -0.84 -14.04 14.47
C LEU A 123 -2.00 -15.04 14.60
N ARG A 124 -1.87 -16.00 15.50
CA ARG A 124 -2.96 -16.94 15.83
C ARG A 124 -4.13 -16.27 16.55
N ARG A 125 -3.87 -15.18 17.27
CA ARG A 125 -4.88 -14.37 17.97
C ARG A 125 -4.92 -12.99 17.34
N ARG A 126 -6.11 -12.48 17.14
CA ARG A 126 -6.32 -11.12 16.64
C ARG A 126 -5.84 -10.10 17.68
N PRO A 127 -5.27 -8.96 17.26
CA PRO A 127 -4.81 -7.89 18.15
C PRO A 127 -5.93 -7.42 19.11
N ALA A 128 -5.57 -6.91 20.28
CA ALA A 128 -6.56 -6.33 21.20
C ALA A 128 -7.28 -5.14 20.52
N ALA A 129 -8.49 -4.83 20.99
CA ALA A 129 -9.25 -3.68 20.49
C ALA A 129 -8.48 -2.36 20.65
N THR A 130 -7.72 -2.24 21.74
CA THR A 130 -6.82 -1.10 22.01
C THR A 130 -5.68 -1.01 21.00
N ASP A 131 -5.11 -2.16 20.54
CA ASP A 131 -4.04 -2.16 19.55
C ASP A 131 -4.58 -1.72 18.18
N VAL A 132 -5.79 -2.17 17.80
CA VAL A 132 -6.46 -1.73 16.58
C VAL A 132 -6.77 -0.24 16.64
N ALA A 133 -7.26 0.27 17.78
CA ALA A 133 -7.52 1.69 17.97
C ALA A 133 -6.23 2.53 17.90
N MET A 134 -5.15 2.07 18.54
CA MET A 134 -3.84 2.75 18.50
C MET A 134 -3.28 2.80 17.07
N LEU A 135 -3.33 1.68 16.35
CA LEU A 135 -2.95 1.65 14.93
C LEU A 135 -3.74 2.69 14.14
N GLY A 136 -5.07 2.74 14.33
CA GLY A 136 -5.92 3.71 13.65
C GLY A 136 -5.56 5.16 13.95
N VAL A 137 -5.25 5.50 15.22
CA VAL A 137 -4.78 6.85 15.60
C VAL A 137 -3.49 7.19 14.86
N GLN A 138 -2.53 6.27 14.81
CA GLN A 138 -1.24 6.49 14.15
C GLN A 138 -1.39 6.66 12.63
N LEU A 139 -2.25 5.86 11.98
CA LEU A 139 -2.57 6.01 10.56
C LEU A 139 -3.28 7.35 10.29
N CYS A 140 -4.26 7.71 11.13
CA CYS A 140 -4.92 9.02 11.02
C CYS A 140 -3.91 10.17 11.14
N SER A 141 -2.94 10.08 12.04
CA SER A 141 -1.90 11.09 12.23
C SER A 141 -1.05 11.25 10.96
N ALA A 142 -0.58 10.15 10.36
CA ALA A 142 0.17 10.19 9.10
C ALA A 142 -0.65 10.76 7.95
N VAL A 143 -1.89 10.30 7.79
CA VAL A 143 -2.78 10.73 6.72
C VAL A 143 -3.20 12.20 6.87
N HIS A 144 -3.48 12.65 8.10
CA HIS A 144 -3.73 14.07 8.39
C HIS A 144 -2.55 14.96 7.94
N TYR A 145 -1.33 14.51 8.23
CA TYR A 145 -0.12 15.21 7.82
C TYR A 145 0.04 15.30 6.28
N LEU A 146 -0.32 14.24 5.55
CA LEU A 146 -0.33 14.23 4.08
C LEU A 146 -1.42 15.16 3.53
N HIS A 147 -2.64 15.08 4.07
CA HIS A 147 -3.76 15.93 3.67
C HIS A 147 -3.47 17.41 3.88
N GLY A 148 -2.77 17.78 4.97
CA GLY A 148 -2.30 19.14 5.21
C GLY A 148 -1.25 19.63 4.20
N ARG A 149 -0.77 18.76 3.31
CA ARG A 149 0.13 19.03 2.18
C ARG A 149 -0.51 18.82 0.82
N ASP A 150 -1.84 18.79 0.82
CA ASP A 150 -2.64 18.58 -0.37
C ASP A 150 -2.31 17.27 -1.10
N LEU A 151 -2.05 16.19 -0.34
CA LEU A 151 -1.74 14.87 -0.87
C LEU A 151 -2.70 13.81 -0.32
N LEU A 152 -3.26 13.00 -1.23
CA LEU A 152 -3.94 11.74 -0.94
C LEU A 152 -2.94 10.60 -1.07
N HIS A 153 -3.04 9.59 -0.19
CA HIS A 153 -2.15 8.43 -0.22
C HIS A 153 -2.57 7.41 -1.31
N LEU A 154 -3.85 7.09 -1.41
CA LEU A 154 -4.54 6.23 -2.39
C LEU A 154 -4.22 4.72 -2.34
N ASP A 155 -3.28 4.25 -1.53
CA ASP A 155 -2.94 2.82 -1.44
C ASP A 155 -2.70 2.38 0.02
N LEU A 156 -3.59 2.80 0.91
CA LEU A 156 -3.57 2.40 2.31
C LEU A 156 -4.01 0.94 2.45
N LYS A 157 -3.08 0.08 2.89
CA LYS A 157 -3.28 -1.36 3.09
C LYS A 157 -2.24 -1.92 4.06
N PRO A 158 -2.48 -3.08 4.68
CA PRO A 158 -1.55 -3.66 5.64
C PRO A 158 -0.14 -3.92 5.11
N SER A 159 0.05 -4.21 3.82
CA SER A 159 1.38 -4.40 3.25
C SER A 159 2.20 -3.11 3.13
N ASN A 160 1.54 -1.94 3.17
CA ASN A 160 2.17 -0.63 3.15
C ASN A 160 2.35 -0.02 4.56
N VAL A 161 2.17 -0.83 5.61
CA VAL A 161 2.39 -0.41 7.00
C VAL A 161 3.37 -1.37 7.66
N VAL A 162 4.45 -0.86 8.23
CA VAL A 162 5.35 -1.62 9.12
C VAL A 162 5.05 -1.26 10.57
N VAL A 163 4.98 -2.28 11.42
CA VAL A 163 4.78 -2.11 12.86
C VAL A 163 5.99 -2.63 13.60
N ASP A 164 6.60 -1.77 14.41
CA ASP A 164 7.69 -2.11 15.32
C ASP A 164 7.36 -1.63 16.74
N ARG A 165 7.25 -2.57 17.68
CA ARG A 165 6.98 -2.29 19.10
C ARG A 165 5.79 -1.36 19.35
N GLY A 166 4.72 -1.53 18.57
CA GLY A 166 3.52 -0.71 18.67
C GLY A 166 3.56 0.63 17.91
N HIS A 167 4.65 0.93 17.22
CA HIS A 167 4.76 2.09 16.32
C HIS A 167 4.52 1.65 14.88
N ALA A 168 3.52 2.24 14.24
CA ALA A 168 3.25 2.03 12.82
C ALA A 168 3.95 3.09 11.97
N LYS A 169 4.50 2.68 10.84
CA LYS A 169 5.03 3.57 9.79
C LYS A 169 4.46 3.20 8.43
N LEU A 170 3.95 4.20 7.76
CA LEU A 170 3.44 4.12 6.40
C LEU A 170 4.61 4.20 5.41
N LEU A 171 4.65 3.30 4.40
CA LEU A 171 5.86 3.04 3.62
C LEU A 171 5.91 3.71 2.25
N ASP A 172 4.82 3.77 1.54
CA ASP A 172 4.81 3.97 0.07
C ASP A 172 3.92 5.15 -0.31
N LEU A 173 4.51 6.15 -0.98
CA LEU A 173 3.81 7.30 -1.56
C LEU A 173 3.77 7.23 -3.10
N GLY A 174 4.07 6.08 -3.68
CA GLY A 174 4.15 5.93 -5.14
C GLY A 174 2.85 6.25 -5.87
N LEU A 175 1.67 6.06 -5.26
CA LEU A 175 0.37 6.46 -5.83
C LEU A 175 -0.12 7.83 -5.34
N ALA A 176 0.60 8.43 -4.36
CA ALA A 176 0.15 9.70 -3.78
C ALA A 176 0.06 10.82 -4.83
N ARG A 177 -0.96 11.64 -4.68
CA ARG A 177 -1.22 12.79 -5.56
C ARG A 177 -2.17 13.80 -4.91
N PRO A 178 -2.25 15.02 -5.43
CA PRO A 178 -3.29 15.97 -5.01
C PRO A 178 -4.71 15.42 -5.23
N PRO A 179 -5.71 15.90 -4.46
CA PRO A 179 -7.12 15.67 -4.76
C PRO A 179 -7.46 16.05 -6.20
N GLY A 180 -8.35 15.29 -6.83
CA GLY A 180 -8.75 15.58 -8.21
C GLY A 180 -9.21 14.33 -8.97
N PRO A 181 -9.39 14.45 -10.29
CA PRO A 181 -9.87 13.36 -11.12
C PRO A 181 -8.81 12.27 -11.30
N VAL A 182 -9.25 11.02 -11.24
CA VAL A 182 -8.42 9.83 -11.52
C VAL A 182 -9.18 8.86 -12.44
N PRO A 183 -8.45 8.05 -13.24
CA PRO A 183 -9.07 6.96 -13.96
C PRO A 183 -9.55 5.86 -13.00
N PRO A 184 -10.49 4.98 -13.44
CA PRO A 184 -10.92 3.82 -12.66
C PRO A 184 -9.77 2.92 -12.25
N GLY A 185 -9.84 2.35 -11.03
CA GLY A 185 -8.97 1.27 -10.59
C GLY A 185 -7.58 1.70 -10.09
N VAL A 186 -7.34 2.98 -9.82
CA VAL A 186 -6.06 3.45 -9.25
C VAL A 186 -5.94 3.03 -7.79
N GLY A 187 -5.08 2.07 -7.49
CA GLY A 187 -4.83 1.50 -6.17
C GLY A 187 -4.76 -0.02 -6.19
N THR A 188 -4.94 -0.66 -5.05
CA THR A 188 -4.95 -2.12 -4.91
C THR A 188 -6.40 -2.64 -4.85
N PHE A 189 -6.78 -3.53 -5.75
CA PHE A 189 -8.16 -3.97 -6.04
C PHE A 189 -9.05 -4.15 -4.81
N SER A 190 -8.66 -5.00 -3.86
CA SER A 190 -9.47 -5.32 -2.67
C SER A 190 -9.55 -4.19 -1.64
N TYR A 191 -8.77 -3.12 -1.81
CA TYR A 191 -8.69 -1.97 -0.89
C TYR A 191 -9.26 -0.67 -1.48
N LEU A 192 -9.61 -0.68 -2.78
CA LEU A 192 -10.14 0.51 -3.46
C LEU A 192 -11.42 1.02 -2.79
N ALA A 193 -11.50 2.33 -2.61
CA ALA A 193 -12.77 2.98 -2.32
C ALA A 193 -13.70 2.91 -3.56
N PRO A 194 -15.03 2.93 -3.40
CA PRO A 194 -15.96 2.90 -4.52
C PRO A 194 -15.63 3.97 -5.58
N GLU A 195 -15.31 5.19 -5.16
CA GLU A 195 -14.92 6.28 -6.06
C GLU A 195 -13.57 6.07 -6.77
N GLN A 196 -12.64 5.29 -6.19
CA GLN A 196 -11.43 4.87 -6.90
C GLN A 196 -11.73 3.78 -7.92
N ALA A 197 -12.59 2.83 -7.56
CA ALA A 197 -13.00 1.75 -8.44
C ALA A 197 -13.77 2.27 -9.66
N ALA A 198 -14.70 3.20 -9.44
CA ALA A 198 -15.49 3.82 -10.51
C ALA A 198 -14.70 4.85 -11.34
N GLY A 199 -13.63 5.40 -10.78
CA GLY A 199 -12.99 6.60 -11.31
C GLY A 199 -13.79 7.87 -11.00
N GLY A 200 -13.12 9.02 -11.03
CA GLY A 200 -13.76 10.31 -10.76
C GLY A 200 -12.90 11.22 -9.88
N THR A 201 -13.53 12.21 -9.25
CA THR A 201 -12.82 13.15 -8.39
C THR A 201 -12.63 12.57 -7.00
N LEU A 202 -11.38 12.35 -6.61
CA LEU A 202 -11.02 11.86 -5.28
C LEU A 202 -10.81 13.02 -4.31
N THR A 203 -11.24 12.81 -3.07
CA THR A 203 -11.08 13.72 -1.94
C THR A 203 -10.39 13.00 -0.78
N THR A 204 -10.14 13.69 0.32
CA THR A 204 -9.57 13.10 1.54
C THR A 204 -10.36 11.91 2.11
N ALA A 205 -11.62 11.75 1.74
CA ALA A 205 -12.47 10.64 2.16
C ALA A 205 -12.00 9.28 1.62
N VAL A 206 -11.24 9.25 0.52
CA VAL A 206 -10.68 8.03 -0.06
C VAL A 206 -9.68 7.35 0.89
N ASP A 207 -8.84 8.14 1.56
CA ASP A 207 -7.86 7.61 2.51
C ASP A 207 -8.52 7.16 3.81
N VAL A 208 -9.66 7.78 4.19
CA VAL A 208 -10.47 7.30 5.32
C VAL A 208 -11.01 5.90 5.04
N TRP A 209 -11.47 5.63 3.83
CA TRP A 209 -11.83 4.27 3.41
C TRP A 209 -10.65 3.32 3.55
N GLY A 210 -9.47 3.67 3.02
CA GLY A 210 -8.25 2.84 3.12
C GLY A 210 -7.84 2.54 4.57
N ILE A 211 -7.95 3.53 5.50
CA ILE A 211 -7.79 3.29 6.94
C ILE A 211 -8.84 2.28 7.41
N GLY A 212 -10.11 2.45 7.02
CA GLY A 212 -11.20 1.55 7.40
C GLY A 212 -10.95 0.10 7.00
N VAL A 213 -10.57 -0.17 5.74
CA VAL A 213 -10.24 -1.52 5.25
C VAL A 213 -9.04 -2.10 6.01
N THR A 214 -7.99 -1.28 6.23
CA THR A 214 -6.79 -1.70 6.98
C THR A 214 -7.14 -2.10 8.43
N LEU A 215 -7.97 -1.33 9.12
CA LEU A 215 -8.42 -1.63 10.49
C LEU A 215 -9.36 -2.83 10.52
N TYR A 216 -10.25 -2.96 9.53
CA TYR A 216 -11.16 -4.11 9.40
C TYR A 216 -10.35 -5.41 9.27
N GLU A 217 -9.40 -5.46 8.33
CA GLU A 217 -8.52 -6.63 8.13
C GLU A 217 -7.66 -6.89 9.36
N THR A 218 -7.09 -5.87 9.99
CA THR A 218 -6.31 -6.03 11.22
C THR A 218 -7.15 -6.65 12.34
N ALA A 219 -8.40 -6.21 12.47
CA ALA A 219 -9.31 -6.71 13.50
C ALA A 219 -9.79 -8.13 13.22
N THR A 220 -10.13 -8.46 11.99
CA THR A 220 -10.81 -9.70 11.60
C THR A 220 -9.89 -10.73 10.98
N GLY A 221 -8.83 -10.29 10.28
CA GLY A 221 -7.97 -11.09 9.42
C GLY A 221 -8.56 -11.35 8.05
N GLU A 222 -9.63 -10.66 7.70
CA GLU A 222 -10.35 -10.80 6.44
C GLU A 222 -10.50 -9.42 5.79
N VAL A 223 -10.37 -9.35 4.48
CA VAL A 223 -10.67 -8.14 3.71
C VAL A 223 -12.19 -8.09 3.47
N PRO A 224 -12.86 -6.92 3.68
CA PRO A 224 -14.33 -6.85 3.62
C PRO A 224 -14.93 -7.26 2.28
N PHE A 225 -14.18 -7.11 1.18
CA PHE A 225 -14.64 -7.39 -0.20
C PHE A 225 -13.85 -8.53 -0.86
N GLU A 226 -13.31 -9.46 -0.08
CA GLU A 226 -12.60 -10.61 -0.62
C GLU A 226 -13.58 -11.59 -1.26
N ARG A 227 -13.63 -11.65 -2.58
CA ARG A 227 -14.20 -12.77 -3.33
C ARG A 227 -13.10 -13.81 -3.53
N ASP A 228 -13.45 -15.06 -3.26
CA ASP A 228 -12.69 -16.31 -3.39
C ASP A 228 -11.31 -16.20 -4.09
N ARG A 229 -10.21 -16.24 -3.32
CA ARG A 229 -8.81 -16.13 -3.80
C ARG A 229 -8.43 -17.12 -4.91
N GLY A 230 -9.22 -18.18 -5.11
CA GLY A 230 -9.04 -19.13 -6.19
C GLY A 230 -9.32 -18.53 -7.57
N ARG A 231 -10.29 -17.63 -7.68
CA ARG A 231 -10.69 -16.98 -8.94
C ARG A 231 -9.86 -15.76 -9.30
N GLU A 232 -9.26 -15.07 -8.32
CA GLU A 232 -8.40 -13.91 -8.58
C GLU A 232 -7.06 -14.31 -9.19
N ARG A 233 -6.44 -15.40 -8.74
CA ARG A 233 -5.19 -15.93 -9.31
C ARG A 233 -5.35 -16.42 -10.75
N GLU A 234 -6.53 -16.85 -11.14
CA GLU A 234 -6.84 -17.19 -12.54
C GLU A 234 -7.07 -15.92 -13.38
N ARG A 235 -7.67 -14.87 -12.80
CA ARG A 235 -7.90 -13.58 -13.49
C ARG A 235 -6.63 -12.73 -13.63
N GLU A 236 -5.73 -12.72 -12.65
CA GLU A 236 -4.42 -12.05 -12.77
C GLU A 236 -3.54 -12.62 -13.88
N ARG A 237 -3.84 -13.85 -14.36
CA ARG A 237 -3.17 -14.47 -15.51
C ARG A 237 -3.82 -14.13 -16.85
N ASP A 238 -5.02 -13.58 -16.85
CA ASP A 238 -5.83 -13.38 -18.08
C ASP A 238 -6.25 -11.92 -18.28
N TRP A 239 -5.33 -10.97 -18.04
CA TRP A 239 -5.52 -9.54 -18.35
C TRP A 239 -5.65 -9.25 -19.86
N SER A 240 -5.63 -10.27 -20.72
CA SER A 240 -5.69 -10.12 -22.16
C SER A 240 -7.12 -10.10 -22.73
N GLN A 241 -8.15 -10.26 -21.91
CA GLN A 241 -9.54 -10.24 -22.38
C GLN A 241 -10.37 -9.17 -21.66
N ASP A 242 -10.92 -8.31 -22.43
CA ASP A 242 -11.90 -7.22 -22.37
C ASP A 242 -13.08 -7.41 -21.36
N THR A 243 -12.83 -7.91 -20.17
CA THR A 243 -13.81 -8.00 -19.09
C THR A 243 -13.54 -6.91 -18.07
N ASP A 244 -14.41 -5.90 -18.06
CA ASP A 244 -14.46 -4.83 -17.06
C ASP A 244 -14.38 -5.45 -15.64
N PRO A 245 -13.36 -5.13 -14.84
CA PRO A 245 -13.21 -5.71 -13.50
C PRO A 245 -14.43 -5.33 -12.66
N ARG A 246 -15.24 -6.31 -12.27
CA ARG A 246 -16.36 -6.06 -11.37
C ARG A 246 -15.83 -5.84 -9.98
N TYR A 247 -15.85 -4.60 -9.52
CA TYR A 247 -15.47 -4.20 -8.18
C TYR A 247 -16.60 -4.45 -7.19
N PRO A 248 -16.47 -5.41 -6.23
CA PRO A 248 -17.54 -5.72 -5.27
C PRO A 248 -18.05 -4.50 -4.52
N GLN A 249 -17.16 -3.57 -4.17
CA GLN A 249 -17.46 -2.35 -3.44
C GLN A 249 -18.35 -1.35 -4.19
N LEU A 250 -18.59 -1.55 -5.49
CA LEU A 250 -19.58 -0.80 -6.27
C LEU A 250 -20.98 -1.40 -6.19
N GLU A 251 -21.09 -2.71 -5.87
CA GLU A 251 -22.33 -3.47 -5.90
C GLU A 251 -22.91 -3.68 -4.50
N GLU A 252 -22.06 -3.75 -3.47
CA GLU A 252 -22.44 -4.10 -2.11
C GLU A 252 -21.71 -3.29 -1.03
N ALA A 253 -22.36 -3.10 0.11
CA ALA A 253 -21.72 -2.48 1.27
C ALA A 253 -20.81 -3.46 2.01
N ALA A 254 -19.77 -2.96 2.66
CA ALA A 254 -18.93 -3.78 3.53
C ALA A 254 -19.77 -4.45 4.63
N PRO A 255 -19.57 -5.75 4.90
CA PRO A 255 -20.19 -6.40 6.05
C PRO A 255 -19.78 -5.67 7.34
N PRO A 256 -20.68 -5.43 8.30
CA PRO A 256 -20.31 -4.83 9.57
C PRO A 256 -19.18 -5.62 10.24
N VAL A 257 -18.15 -4.93 10.75
CA VAL A 257 -16.99 -5.59 11.38
C VAL A 257 -17.41 -6.47 12.56
N ALA A 258 -18.50 -6.11 13.25
CA ALA A 258 -19.08 -6.87 14.35
C ALA A 258 -19.67 -8.23 13.91
N ALA A 259 -19.99 -8.42 12.64
CA ALA A 259 -20.42 -9.70 12.08
C ALA A 259 -19.26 -10.72 11.99
N ARG A 260 -18.01 -10.24 11.93
CA ARG A 260 -16.79 -11.07 11.82
C ARG A 260 -16.08 -11.23 13.16
N ARG A 261 -16.12 -10.18 14.01
CA ARG A 261 -15.48 -10.21 15.32
C ARG A 261 -16.24 -9.33 16.33
N ARG A 262 -16.47 -9.86 17.53
CA ARG A 262 -17.01 -9.07 18.63
C ARG A 262 -15.98 -8.01 19.07
N LEU A 263 -16.30 -6.75 18.86
CA LEU A 263 -15.51 -5.58 19.22
C LEU A 263 -16.31 -4.65 20.14
N PRO A 264 -15.66 -3.76 20.90
CA PRO A 264 -16.34 -2.65 21.57
C PRO A 264 -17.17 -1.85 20.55
N ARG A 265 -18.42 -1.52 20.90
CA ARG A 265 -19.33 -0.80 19.98
C ARG A 265 -18.73 0.48 19.39
N PRO A 266 -18.00 1.34 20.14
CA PRO A 266 -17.41 2.54 19.56
C PRO A 266 -16.34 2.23 18.51
N LEU A 267 -15.51 1.17 18.71
CA LEU A 267 -14.51 0.76 17.73
C LEU A 267 -15.18 0.23 16.46
N ALA A 268 -16.18 -0.65 16.62
CA ALA A 268 -16.92 -1.17 15.47
C ALA A 268 -17.57 -0.04 14.67
N ALA A 269 -18.23 0.91 15.33
CA ALA A 269 -18.84 2.07 14.69
C ALA A 269 -17.82 2.96 13.95
N ALA A 270 -16.62 3.12 14.51
CA ALA A 270 -15.55 3.90 13.86
C ALA A 270 -15.06 3.20 12.57
N VAL A 271 -14.82 1.88 12.61
CA VAL A 271 -14.39 1.11 11.43
C VAL A 271 -15.49 1.08 10.37
N ASP A 272 -16.73 0.74 10.75
CA ASP A 272 -17.88 0.66 9.82
C ASP A 272 -18.19 2.04 9.21
N GLY A 273 -17.99 3.12 9.98
CA GLY A 273 -18.16 4.50 9.51
C GLY A 273 -17.19 4.88 8.39
N CYS A 274 -15.97 4.35 8.41
CA CYS A 274 -14.99 4.55 7.34
C CYS A 274 -15.41 3.87 6.02
N LEU A 275 -16.17 2.79 6.10
CA LEU A 275 -16.57 1.93 4.98
C LEU A 275 -17.97 2.27 4.43
N ARG A 276 -18.42 3.52 4.65
CA ARG A 276 -19.65 4.01 4.00
C ARG A 276 -19.40 4.19 2.50
N PRO A 277 -20.30 3.67 1.64
CA PRO A 277 -20.14 3.80 0.18
C PRO A 277 -20.03 5.24 -0.28
N ASP A 278 -20.90 6.14 0.22
CA ASP A 278 -20.82 7.57 -0.08
C ASP A 278 -19.64 8.21 0.69
N PRO A 279 -18.66 8.84 -0.01
CA PRO A 279 -17.56 9.56 0.62
C PRO A 279 -18.01 10.65 1.61
N ALA A 280 -19.17 11.29 1.38
CA ALA A 280 -19.70 12.33 2.24
C ALA A 280 -20.20 11.83 3.60
N ASP A 281 -20.56 10.54 3.69
CA ASP A 281 -21.03 9.90 4.92
C ASP A 281 -19.88 9.39 5.81
N ARG A 282 -18.65 9.41 5.31
CA ARG A 282 -17.46 9.00 6.05
C ARG A 282 -17.02 10.09 7.04
N PRO A 283 -16.47 9.73 8.21
CA PRO A 283 -15.88 10.72 9.11
C PRO A 283 -14.69 11.43 8.44
N THR A 284 -14.40 12.65 8.86
CA THR A 284 -13.08 13.24 8.56
C THR A 284 -11.99 12.49 9.31
N VAL A 285 -10.74 12.56 8.83
CA VAL A 285 -9.58 11.93 9.50
C VAL A 285 -9.47 12.38 10.97
N GLY A 286 -9.69 13.67 11.25
CA GLY A 286 -9.67 14.20 12.61
C GLY A 286 -10.79 13.65 13.51
N ARG A 287 -12.02 13.51 12.98
CA ARG A 287 -13.13 12.88 13.72
C ARG A 287 -12.85 11.40 14.00
N LEU A 288 -12.30 10.70 13.03
CA LEU A 288 -11.92 9.29 13.19
C LEU A 288 -10.83 9.15 14.26
N ALA A 289 -9.78 9.97 14.20
CA ALA A 289 -8.70 9.98 15.19
C ALA A 289 -9.24 10.22 16.62
N THR A 290 -10.12 11.22 16.78
CA THR A 290 -10.74 11.51 18.09
C THR A 290 -11.58 10.33 18.60
N ALA A 291 -12.38 9.69 17.73
CA ALA A 291 -13.20 8.54 18.11
C ALA A 291 -12.35 7.33 18.55
N LEU A 292 -11.22 7.08 17.88
CA LEU A 292 -10.30 5.99 18.19
C LEU A 292 -9.48 6.31 19.45
N ALA A 293 -9.01 7.54 19.63
CA ALA A 293 -8.26 8.01 20.80
C ALA A 293 -9.07 7.87 22.09
N ALA A 294 -10.38 8.11 22.03
CA ALA A 294 -11.29 7.95 23.18
C ALA A 294 -11.37 6.51 23.72
N LEU A 295 -10.85 5.51 22.95
CA LEU A 295 -10.80 4.10 23.39
C LEU A 295 -9.48 3.75 24.08
N LEU A 296 -8.53 4.68 24.15
CA LEU A 296 -7.18 4.46 24.65
C LEU A 296 -7.02 5.06 26.05
N PRO A 297 -6.70 4.24 27.08
CA PRO A 297 -6.45 4.75 28.41
C PRO A 297 -5.30 5.78 28.42
N GLY A 298 -5.55 6.96 28.99
CA GLY A 298 -4.53 8.00 29.16
C GLY A 298 -4.13 8.76 27.89
N TYR A 299 -4.82 8.55 26.77
CA TYR A 299 -4.59 9.34 25.56
C TYR A 299 -5.34 10.69 25.70
N PRO A 300 -4.67 11.85 25.52
CA PRO A 300 -5.33 13.13 25.73
C PRO A 300 -6.43 13.35 24.66
N PRO A 301 -7.64 13.74 25.07
CA PRO A 301 -8.70 14.08 24.13
C PRO A 301 -8.29 15.32 23.31
N GLY A 302 -8.34 15.24 21.99
CA GLY A 302 -8.10 16.36 21.08
C GLY A 302 -6.65 16.55 20.58
N SER A 303 -5.77 15.57 20.74
CA SER A 303 -4.37 15.62 20.27
C SER A 303 -4.19 15.09 18.84
N CYS A 304 -5.03 15.52 17.88
CA CYS A 304 -4.83 15.33 16.43
C CYS A 304 -5.11 16.63 15.70
#